data_4b0d4e2e1713c4ac72d8e4322f4bc39c
#
_entry.id   4b0d4e2e1713c4ac72d8e4322f4bc39c
#
_cell.length_a   1.000
_cell.length_b   1.000
_cell.length_c   1.000
_cell.angle_alpha   90.00
_cell.angle_beta   90.00
_cell.angle_gamma   90.00
#
_symmetry.space_group_name_H-M   'P 1'
#
loop_
_entity.id
_entity.type
_entity.pdbx_description
1 polymer ?
#
loop_
_entity_poly.entity_id
_entity_poly.type
_entity_poly.pdbx_seq_one_letter_code
_entity_poly.pdbx_strand_id
1 'polypeptide(L)'
;MKLTELPEARGTWQFFDLICATPHPSGGERKLAGLLAEKAREAGLRVRADSFGNLRIDRAPAPGCGDRPGIILQAHLDMVPQKRGGSSFDFAKDPLPVRIEGNKIHCGGETTLGADDGIGAALAMDMLTDPEVKCGPLVGLFTLEEEIGLNGARALSPAFLEGGN
;
A
#
# COMPACT_ATOMS: atom_id res chain seq x y z
N MET A 1 2.53 -19.35 12.27
CA MET A 1 1.94 -18.05 12.66
C MET A 1 1.75 -17.25 11.36
N LYS A 2 0.61 -16.61 11.16
CA LYS A 2 0.32 -15.76 10.00
C LYS A 2 0.56 -14.31 10.37
N LEU A 3 0.75 -13.42 9.38
CA LEU A 3 0.89 -11.98 9.62
C LEU A 3 -0.30 -11.42 10.41
N THR A 4 -1.50 -11.84 10.05
CA THR A 4 -2.76 -11.42 10.70
C THR A 4 -2.92 -11.90 12.16
N GLU A 5 -2.05 -12.79 12.64
CA GLU A 5 -2.03 -13.28 14.02
C GLU A 5 -1.05 -12.48 14.91
N LEU A 6 -0.29 -11.54 14.33
CA LEU A 6 0.60 -10.66 15.09
C LEU A 6 -0.22 -9.73 15.99
N PRO A 7 0.14 -9.58 17.28
CA PRO A 7 -0.72 -8.93 18.27
C PRO A 7 -0.79 -7.40 18.13
N GLU A 8 0.29 -6.78 17.68
CA GLU A 8 0.41 -5.33 17.53
C GLU A 8 0.20 -4.91 16.08
N ALA A 9 -0.25 -3.67 15.84
CA ALA A 9 -0.47 -3.10 14.51
C ALA A 9 -1.29 -4.02 13.58
N ARG A 10 -2.37 -4.61 14.12
CA ARG A 10 -3.17 -5.66 13.44
C ARG A 10 -3.67 -5.22 12.07
N GLY A 11 -4.14 -4.00 11.92
CA GLY A 11 -4.61 -3.45 10.62
C GLY A 11 -3.47 -3.40 9.61
N THR A 12 -2.30 -2.90 10.00
CA THR A 12 -1.10 -2.88 9.15
C THR A 12 -0.74 -4.28 8.66
N TRP A 13 -0.74 -5.29 9.54
CA TRP A 13 -0.43 -6.66 9.13
C TRP A 13 -1.50 -7.29 8.25
N GLN A 14 -2.77 -6.93 8.43
CA GLN A 14 -3.85 -7.36 7.53
C GLN A 14 -3.67 -6.81 6.12
N PHE A 15 -3.33 -5.52 5.99
CA PHE A 15 -3.04 -4.92 4.69
C PHE A 15 -1.75 -5.47 4.08
N PHE A 16 -0.71 -5.69 4.87
CA PHE A 16 0.53 -6.27 4.35
C PHE A 16 0.32 -7.73 3.88
N ASP A 17 -0.49 -8.52 4.58
CA ASP A 17 -0.89 -9.86 4.14
C ASP A 17 -1.64 -9.82 2.79
N LEU A 18 -2.58 -8.87 2.62
CA LEU A 18 -3.27 -8.63 1.36
C LEU A 18 -2.31 -8.25 0.23
N ILE A 19 -1.35 -7.37 0.52
CA ILE A 19 -0.32 -6.93 -0.44
C ILE A 19 0.53 -8.13 -0.85
N CYS A 20 1.07 -8.89 0.09
CA CYS A 20 1.87 -10.08 -0.18
C CYS A 20 1.10 -11.18 -0.94
N ALA A 21 -0.21 -11.30 -0.69
CA ALA A 21 -1.07 -12.27 -1.39
C ALA A 21 -1.42 -11.85 -2.82
N THR A 22 -1.20 -10.59 -3.19
CA THR A 22 -1.54 -10.03 -4.50
C THR A 22 -0.28 -9.82 -5.32
N PRO A 23 -0.11 -10.45 -6.49
CA PRO A 23 1.00 -10.15 -7.41
C PRO A 23 1.06 -8.67 -7.78
N HIS A 24 2.24 -8.05 -7.54
CA HIS A 24 2.44 -6.61 -7.75
C HIS A 24 3.88 -6.25 -8.19
N PRO A 25 4.49 -7.01 -9.12
CA PRO A 25 5.79 -6.59 -9.66
C PRO A 25 5.66 -5.24 -10.36
N SER A 26 6.76 -4.48 -10.48
CA SER A 26 6.77 -3.21 -11.23
C SER A 26 6.14 -3.37 -12.62
N GLY A 27 5.15 -2.52 -12.92
CA GLY A 27 4.29 -2.60 -14.12
C GLY A 27 3.13 -3.60 -14.04
N GLY A 28 3.00 -4.38 -12.94
CA GLY A 28 1.93 -5.35 -12.71
C GLY A 28 1.03 -5.03 -11.51
N GLU A 29 1.25 -3.94 -10.81
CA GLU A 29 0.63 -3.57 -9.52
C GLU A 29 -0.80 -3.02 -9.62
N ARG A 30 -1.35 -2.83 -10.83
CA ARG A 30 -2.71 -2.27 -11.01
C ARG A 30 -3.81 -3.08 -10.32
N LYS A 31 -3.65 -4.40 -10.22
CA LYS A 31 -4.58 -5.25 -9.49
C LYS A 31 -4.57 -4.91 -8.00
N LEU A 32 -3.39 -4.73 -7.41
CA LEU A 32 -3.25 -4.32 -6.01
C LEU A 32 -3.87 -2.94 -5.80
N ALA A 33 -3.58 -1.96 -6.66
CA ALA A 33 -4.19 -0.63 -6.59
C ALA A 33 -5.73 -0.70 -6.59
N GLY A 34 -6.31 -1.56 -7.44
CA GLY A 34 -7.75 -1.81 -7.48
C GLY A 34 -8.31 -2.35 -6.17
N LEU A 35 -7.64 -3.34 -5.56
CA LEU A 35 -8.04 -3.92 -4.28
C LEU A 35 -7.96 -2.92 -3.13
N LEU A 36 -6.89 -2.13 -3.05
CA LEU A 36 -6.76 -1.08 -2.02
C LEU A 36 -7.84 0.00 -2.21
N ALA A 37 -8.13 0.38 -3.45
CA ALA A 37 -9.22 1.30 -3.77
C ALA A 37 -10.60 0.77 -3.32
N GLU A 38 -10.85 -0.52 -3.50
CA GLU A 38 -12.07 -1.19 -3.02
C GLU A 38 -12.16 -1.16 -1.50
N LYS A 39 -11.10 -1.56 -0.80
CA LYS A 39 -11.03 -1.50 0.67
C LYS A 39 -11.27 -0.09 1.23
N ALA A 40 -10.72 0.92 0.59
CA ALA A 40 -10.97 2.31 0.97
C ALA A 40 -12.44 2.72 0.77
N ARG A 41 -13.07 2.32 -0.34
CA ARG A 41 -14.50 2.58 -0.57
C ARG A 41 -15.40 1.84 0.42
N GLU A 42 -15.08 0.59 0.76
CA GLU A 42 -15.78 -0.17 1.81
C GLU A 42 -15.73 0.56 3.17
N ALA A 43 -14.63 1.26 3.46
CA ALA A 43 -14.48 2.11 4.65
C ALA A 43 -15.13 3.51 4.51
N GLY A 44 -15.85 3.78 3.41
CA GLY A 44 -16.53 5.06 3.16
C GLY A 44 -15.61 6.20 2.75
N LEU A 45 -14.38 5.92 2.32
CA LEU A 45 -13.40 6.92 1.93
C LEU A 45 -13.56 7.34 0.47
N ARG A 46 -13.19 8.58 0.16
CA ARG A 46 -13.16 9.07 -1.21
C ARG A 46 -11.91 8.58 -1.91
N VAL A 47 -12.09 7.97 -3.09
CA VAL A 47 -11.01 7.38 -3.88
C VAL A 47 -10.96 8.01 -5.26
N ARG A 48 -9.78 8.42 -5.70
CA ARG A 48 -9.50 8.94 -7.04
C ARG A 48 -8.28 8.23 -7.63
N ALA A 49 -8.25 8.09 -8.94
CA ALA A 49 -7.05 7.68 -9.68
C ALA A 49 -6.74 8.73 -10.74
N ASP A 50 -5.46 8.96 -11.02
CA ASP A 50 -5.03 9.78 -12.15
C ASP A 50 -4.98 8.96 -13.45
N SER A 51 -4.59 9.61 -14.55
CA SER A 51 -4.50 8.97 -15.87
C SER A 51 -3.39 7.91 -15.95
N PHE A 52 -2.36 7.98 -15.10
CA PHE A 52 -1.32 6.97 -15.02
C PHE A 52 -1.79 5.74 -14.25
N GLY A 53 -2.68 5.94 -13.28
CA GLY A 53 -3.20 4.92 -12.38
C GLY A 53 -2.76 5.09 -10.93
N ASN A 54 -2.03 6.18 -10.60
CA ASN A 54 -1.74 6.50 -9.22
C ASN A 54 -3.04 6.67 -8.45
N LEU A 55 -3.06 6.16 -7.22
CA LEU A 55 -4.24 6.13 -6.38
C LEU A 55 -4.14 7.20 -5.29
N ARG A 56 -5.20 7.98 -5.13
CA ARG A 56 -5.37 8.89 -4.01
C ARG A 56 -6.62 8.55 -3.22
N ILE A 57 -6.46 8.44 -1.91
CA ILE A 57 -7.52 8.14 -0.96
C ILE A 57 -7.60 9.29 0.04
N ASP A 58 -8.74 9.96 0.11
CA ASP A 58 -8.95 11.10 0.99
C ASP A 58 -9.82 10.68 2.19
N ARG A 59 -9.36 10.97 3.39
CA ARG A 59 -10.09 10.82 4.66
C ARG A 59 -10.36 12.19 5.27
N ALA A 60 -11.61 12.46 5.61
CA ALA A 60 -12.00 13.66 6.35
C ALA A 60 -11.35 13.67 7.76
N PRO A 61 -11.15 14.86 8.36
CA PRO A 61 -10.63 14.95 9.71
C PRO A 61 -11.56 14.21 10.71
N ALA A 62 -10.95 13.62 11.73
CA ALA A 62 -11.71 13.03 12.83
C ALA A 62 -12.53 14.12 13.57
N PRO A 63 -13.64 13.76 14.24
CA PRO A 63 -14.41 14.72 15.03
C PRO A 63 -13.52 15.51 16.00
N GLY A 64 -13.62 16.84 15.97
CA GLY A 64 -12.79 17.74 16.78
C GLY A 64 -11.36 17.96 16.29
N CYS A 65 -11.01 17.48 15.10
CA CYS A 65 -9.67 17.63 14.52
C CYS A 65 -9.65 18.46 13.23
N GLY A 66 -10.74 19.19 12.91
CA GLY A 66 -10.85 19.94 11.65
C GLY A 66 -9.82 21.04 11.48
N ASP A 67 -9.35 21.65 12.57
CA ASP A 67 -8.35 22.73 12.55
C ASP A 67 -6.89 22.21 12.49
N ARG A 68 -6.70 20.91 12.53
CA ARG A 68 -5.36 20.31 12.41
C ARG A 68 -4.88 20.33 10.96
N PRO A 69 -3.58 20.47 10.71
CA PRO A 69 -3.03 20.42 9.36
C PRO A 69 -3.32 19.06 8.71
N GLY A 70 -3.58 19.06 7.40
CA GLY A 70 -3.67 17.85 6.60
C GLY A 70 -2.30 17.17 6.43
N ILE A 71 -2.32 15.86 6.30
CA ILE A 71 -1.12 15.03 6.11
C ILE A 71 -1.31 14.18 4.86
N ILE A 72 -0.27 14.07 4.05
CA ILE A 72 -0.19 13.11 2.95
C ILE A 72 0.78 12.01 3.35
N LEU A 73 0.30 10.78 3.38
CA LEU A 73 1.10 9.57 3.48
C LEU A 73 1.34 9.04 2.06
N GLN A 74 2.58 8.99 1.64
CA GLN A 74 2.95 8.49 0.31
C GLN A 74 3.65 7.15 0.44
N ALA A 75 3.30 6.22 -0.47
CA ALA A 75 3.94 4.93 -0.66
C ALA A 75 3.88 4.53 -2.13
N HIS A 76 4.74 3.61 -2.58
CA HIS A 76 4.58 2.98 -3.90
C HIS A 76 4.01 1.57 -3.78
N LEU A 77 3.36 1.09 -4.84
CA LEU A 77 2.66 -0.19 -4.84
C LEU A 77 3.40 -1.31 -5.55
N ASP A 78 4.40 -0.98 -6.35
CA ASP A 78 5.21 -1.97 -7.04
C ASP A 78 6.38 -2.45 -6.17
N MET A 79 6.91 -3.60 -6.54
CA MET A 79 8.10 -4.18 -5.92
C MET A 79 9.08 -4.70 -6.97
N VAL A 80 10.36 -4.72 -6.62
CA VAL A 80 11.42 -5.37 -7.42
C VAL A 80 11.19 -6.88 -7.45
N PRO A 81 10.92 -7.50 -8.63
CA PRO A 81 10.61 -8.92 -8.75
C PRO A 81 11.88 -9.78 -8.90
N GLN A 82 12.60 -10.01 -7.81
CA GLN A 82 13.78 -10.88 -7.83
C GLN A 82 13.52 -12.21 -7.10
N LYS A 83 13.99 -13.29 -7.69
CA LYS A 83 13.91 -14.66 -7.15
C LYS A 83 15.24 -15.40 -7.23
N ARG A 84 15.37 -16.44 -6.42
CA ARG A 84 16.54 -17.33 -6.46
C ARG A 84 16.68 -17.99 -7.83
N GLY A 85 17.92 -18.17 -8.26
CA GLY A 85 18.21 -18.91 -9.51
C GLY A 85 17.59 -20.32 -9.50
N GLY A 86 16.94 -20.69 -10.60
CA GLY A 86 16.25 -21.98 -10.73
C GLY A 86 14.85 -22.07 -10.09
N SER A 87 14.37 -21.00 -9.45
CA SER A 87 13.00 -20.96 -8.91
C SER A 87 11.96 -20.90 -10.03
N SER A 88 10.87 -21.66 -9.86
CA SER A 88 9.68 -21.62 -10.75
C SER A 88 8.67 -20.53 -10.38
N PHE A 89 8.94 -19.75 -9.32
CA PHE A 89 8.04 -18.69 -8.84
C PHE A 89 7.72 -17.68 -9.96
N ASP A 90 6.45 -17.34 -10.13
CA ASP A 90 5.97 -16.39 -11.14
C ASP A 90 5.36 -15.17 -10.45
N PHE A 91 6.10 -14.05 -10.44
CA PHE A 91 5.65 -12.79 -9.82
C PHE A 91 4.34 -12.23 -10.40
N ALA A 92 3.96 -12.64 -11.60
CA ALA A 92 2.68 -12.20 -12.17
C ALA A 92 1.47 -13.00 -11.69
N LYS A 93 1.69 -14.15 -11.01
CA LYS A 93 0.62 -15.08 -10.64
C LYS A 93 0.66 -15.52 -9.18
N ASP A 94 1.87 -15.77 -8.65
CA ASP A 94 2.04 -16.42 -7.37
C ASP A 94 2.02 -15.39 -6.22
N PRO A 95 1.33 -15.68 -5.11
CA PRO A 95 1.45 -14.90 -3.88
C PRO A 95 2.86 -15.09 -3.29
N LEU A 96 3.39 -14.06 -2.64
CA LEU A 96 4.71 -14.14 -2.00
C LEU A 96 4.74 -15.22 -0.91
N PRO A 97 5.80 -16.06 -0.85
CA PRO A 97 5.90 -17.18 0.09
C PRO A 97 6.37 -16.69 1.48
N VAL A 98 5.59 -15.79 2.09
CA VAL A 98 5.91 -15.13 3.35
C VAL A 98 6.04 -16.12 4.51
N ARG A 99 7.07 -15.95 5.31
CA ARG A 99 7.36 -16.71 6.53
C ARG A 99 7.67 -15.78 7.70
N ILE A 100 7.32 -16.21 8.88
CA ILE A 100 7.67 -15.54 10.13
C ILE A 100 8.58 -16.50 10.93
N GLU A 101 9.81 -16.10 11.17
CA GLU A 101 10.79 -16.85 11.96
C GLU A 101 11.37 -15.94 13.05
N GLY A 102 11.02 -16.23 14.30
CA GLY A 102 11.36 -15.36 15.43
C GLY A 102 10.75 -13.97 15.27
N ASN A 103 11.58 -12.94 15.17
CA ASN A 103 11.20 -11.55 14.96
C ASN A 103 11.39 -11.06 13.52
N LYS A 104 11.50 -11.97 12.55
CA LYS A 104 11.76 -11.65 11.15
C LYS A 104 10.62 -12.13 10.27
N ILE A 105 10.26 -11.29 9.30
CA ILE A 105 9.35 -11.61 8.20
C ILE A 105 10.19 -11.64 6.92
N HIS A 106 10.08 -12.73 6.15
CA HIS A 106 10.88 -12.94 4.93
C HIS A 106 10.24 -13.97 4.01
N CYS A 107 10.77 -14.11 2.80
CA CYS A 107 10.34 -15.13 1.81
C CYS A 107 11.29 -16.35 1.76
N GLY A 108 12.06 -16.63 2.83
CA GLY A 108 12.96 -17.76 2.90
C GLY A 108 14.09 -17.75 1.86
N GLY A 109 14.46 -16.60 1.33
CA GLY A 109 15.43 -16.45 0.24
C GLY A 109 14.92 -16.94 -1.11
N GLU A 110 13.64 -17.26 -1.24
CA GLU A 110 13.01 -17.66 -2.51
C GLU A 110 12.79 -16.46 -3.42
N THR A 111 12.23 -15.37 -2.85
CA THR A 111 11.94 -14.12 -3.54
C THR A 111 12.30 -12.91 -2.69
N THR A 112 12.30 -11.72 -3.29
CA THR A 112 12.15 -10.45 -2.57
C THR A 112 10.83 -10.44 -1.80
N LEU A 113 10.77 -9.69 -0.69
CA LEU A 113 9.58 -9.60 0.17
C LEU A 113 8.62 -8.47 -0.26
N GLY A 114 9.15 -7.43 -0.94
CA GLY A 114 8.37 -6.23 -1.25
C GLY A 114 7.98 -5.40 -0.03
N ALA A 115 8.78 -5.46 1.06
CA ALA A 115 8.55 -4.63 2.24
C ALA A 115 8.80 -3.15 1.94
N ASP A 116 9.68 -2.86 1.02
CA ASP A 116 9.82 -1.61 0.30
C ASP A 116 8.89 -1.68 -0.94
N ASP A 117 7.81 -0.91 -1.08
CA ASP A 117 7.25 -0.10 0.01
C ASP A 117 5.88 -0.65 0.50
N GLY A 118 5.72 -1.98 0.45
CA GLY A 118 4.51 -2.67 0.88
C GLY A 118 4.14 -2.42 2.35
N ILE A 119 5.14 -2.23 3.22
CA ILE A 119 4.87 -1.89 4.63
C ILE A 119 4.36 -0.44 4.74
N GLY A 120 4.96 0.50 4.00
CA GLY A 120 4.48 1.88 3.96
C GLY A 120 3.05 1.96 3.43
N ALA A 121 2.74 1.23 2.36
CA ALA A 121 1.40 1.14 1.81
C ALA A 121 0.39 0.53 2.81
N ALA A 122 0.79 -0.56 3.50
CA ALA A 122 -0.05 -1.20 4.51
C ALA A 122 -0.34 -0.27 5.70
N LEU A 123 0.69 0.43 6.21
CA LEU A 123 0.55 1.39 7.29
C LEU A 123 -0.36 2.57 6.90
N ALA A 124 -0.17 3.11 5.69
CA ALA A 124 -1.00 4.20 5.19
C ALA A 124 -2.48 3.77 5.08
N MET A 125 -2.75 2.55 4.59
CA MET A 125 -4.11 2.01 4.50
C MET A 125 -4.72 1.78 5.88
N ASP A 126 -3.96 1.25 6.84
CA ASP A 126 -4.42 1.08 8.22
C ASP A 126 -4.82 2.44 8.83
N MET A 127 -3.94 3.43 8.77
CA MET A 127 -4.23 4.77 9.28
C MET A 127 -5.44 5.44 8.59
N LEU A 128 -5.64 5.18 7.30
CA LEU A 128 -6.78 5.71 6.56
C LEU A 128 -8.11 5.05 6.97
N THR A 129 -8.10 3.76 7.25
CA THR A 129 -9.33 2.98 7.46
C THR A 129 -9.68 2.76 8.94
N ASP A 130 -8.72 2.93 9.86
CA ASP A 130 -8.97 2.79 11.30
C ASP A 130 -9.76 3.99 11.84
N PRO A 131 -11.01 3.80 12.32
CA PRO A 131 -11.84 4.87 12.87
C PRO A 131 -11.27 5.49 14.15
N GLU A 132 -10.39 4.80 14.86
CA GLU A 132 -9.80 5.29 16.12
C GLU A 132 -8.66 6.30 15.90
N VAL A 133 -8.13 6.41 14.68
CA VAL A 133 -7.09 7.38 14.34
C VAL A 133 -7.66 8.81 14.38
N LYS A 134 -7.17 9.62 15.31
CA LYS A 134 -7.59 11.02 15.54
C LYS A 134 -6.60 12.00 14.92
N CYS A 135 -6.84 12.36 13.68
CA CYS A 135 -5.99 13.29 12.92
C CYS A 135 -6.83 14.34 12.17
N GLY A 136 -6.17 15.37 11.64
CA GLY A 136 -6.73 16.28 10.63
C GLY A 136 -7.03 15.54 9.32
N PRO A 137 -7.28 16.26 8.22
CA PRO A 137 -7.44 15.64 6.91
C PRO A 137 -6.26 14.72 6.60
N LEU A 138 -6.54 13.49 6.15
CA LEU A 138 -5.50 12.51 5.83
C LEU A 138 -5.66 12.08 4.38
N VAL A 139 -4.55 12.03 3.66
CA VAL A 139 -4.48 11.57 2.28
C VAL A 139 -3.50 10.42 2.18
N GLY A 140 -3.91 9.30 1.59
CA GLY A 140 -3.02 8.27 1.09
C GLY A 140 -2.74 8.53 -0.39
N LEU A 141 -1.48 8.63 -0.75
CA LEU A 141 -1.02 8.77 -2.13
C LEU A 141 -0.17 7.55 -2.49
N PHE A 142 -0.70 6.71 -3.38
CA PHE A 142 -0.02 5.48 -3.80
C PHE A 142 0.40 5.59 -5.24
N THR A 143 1.71 5.56 -5.48
CA THR A 143 2.31 5.66 -6.82
C THR A 143 2.60 4.30 -7.40
N LEU A 144 2.64 4.23 -8.73
CA LEU A 144 2.96 3.05 -9.50
C LEU A 144 4.35 3.17 -10.14
N GLU A 145 4.99 2.03 -10.44
CA GLU A 145 6.24 1.96 -11.19
C GLU A 145 7.36 2.83 -10.60
N GLU A 146 7.52 2.82 -9.28
CA GLU A 146 8.58 3.54 -8.59
C GLU A 146 9.94 2.95 -8.96
N GLU A 147 10.09 1.63 -8.82
CA GLU A 147 11.33 0.85 -8.91
C GLU A 147 11.93 0.80 -10.34
N ILE A 148 11.15 1.19 -11.32
CA ILE A 148 11.57 1.24 -12.74
C ILE A 148 11.68 2.67 -13.29
N GLY A 149 11.84 3.65 -12.39
CA GLY A 149 12.18 5.02 -12.79
C GLY A 149 11.24 6.11 -12.29
N LEU A 150 10.52 5.91 -11.20
CA LEU A 150 9.59 6.88 -10.59
C LEU A 150 8.47 7.30 -11.57
N ASN A 151 8.03 6.39 -12.45
CA ASN A 151 7.14 6.74 -13.56
C ASN A 151 5.81 7.33 -13.06
N GLY A 152 5.19 6.70 -12.08
CA GLY A 152 3.96 7.20 -11.46
C GLY A 152 4.17 8.55 -10.79
N ALA A 153 5.21 8.71 -10.00
CA ALA A 153 5.51 9.97 -9.32
C ALA A 153 5.76 11.12 -10.30
N ARG A 154 6.46 10.87 -11.39
CA ARG A 154 6.69 11.86 -12.47
C ARG A 154 5.40 12.25 -13.21
N ALA A 155 4.42 11.36 -13.26
CA ALA A 155 3.14 11.61 -13.90
C ALA A 155 2.17 12.41 -13.03
N LEU A 156 2.45 12.60 -11.73
CA LEU A 156 1.58 13.35 -10.83
C LEU A 156 1.44 14.81 -11.27
N SER A 157 0.20 15.27 -11.35
CA SER A 157 -0.09 16.69 -11.59
C SER A 157 -0.28 17.42 -10.25
N PRO A 158 0.06 18.73 -10.16
CA PRO A 158 -0.25 19.53 -8.98
C PRO A 158 -1.73 19.45 -8.58
N ALA A 159 -2.63 19.49 -9.56
CA ALA A 159 -4.08 19.40 -9.32
C ALA A 159 -4.51 18.08 -8.69
N PHE A 160 -3.76 16.99 -8.90
CA PHE A 160 -4.03 15.71 -8.24
C PHE A 160 -3.57 15.68 -6.78
N LEU A 161 -2.56 16.48 -6.45
CA LEU A 161 -2.04 16.65 -5.09
C LEU A 161 -2.86 17.67 -4.29
N GLU A 162 -3.46 18.64 -4.98
CA GLU A 162 -4.29 19.70 -4.38
C GLU A 162 -5.71 19.20 -4.12
N GLY A 163 -6.42 19.90 -3.23
CA GLY A 163 -7.88 19.74 -3.08
C GLY A 163 -8.33 18.52 -2.32
N GLY A 164 -7.85 18.40 -1.12
CA GLY A 164 -8.53 17.68 -0.03
C GLY A 164 -9.29 18.66 0.85
N ASN A 165 -10.17 19.49 0.27
CA ASN A 165 -11.12 20.32 1.03
C ASN A 165 -12.47 19.64 1.02
#